data_593e32fc0367e0595153733305558058
#
_entry.id   593e32fc0367e0595153733305558058
#
_cell.length_a   1.000
_cell.length_b   1.000
_cell.length_c   1.000
_cell.angle_alpha   90.00
_cell.angle_beta   90.00
_cell.angle_gamma   90.00
#
_symmetry.space_group_name_H-M   'P 1'
#
loop_
_entity.id
_entity.type
_entity.pdbx_description
1 polymer ?
#
loop_
_entity_poly.entity_id
_entity_poly.type
_entity_poly.pdbx_seq_one_letter_code
_entity_poly.pdbx_strand_id
1 'polypeptide(L)'
;ITDTAGKATINYGSYFVQHQWKPSRKWVIIPAVRYDTSNAFDSHWSPKIGVTYKANDSLRFKMNYGAGYSTPGMTEMYHHWLMASNVPRGRLGAFDIYLQGNPNLKPESSYNFDFSVEKDWKRTNVKASYFHNVIKNYIESGANRIDMANRRIYVSYSNLPRAVLQGLELSVNHRLNNKWDVFGNYTYLDAKNDVTHDRLLNRGRHVFSGGVNYHQGRWTGAFWGNYYINYLDGIDAIVVNPRLSIPKKKNIQTWNIMVTRQLNDNASMYVGVENIFGEKQDLRDIHGATYRMGLNLRM
;
A
#
# COMPACT_ATOMS: atom_id res chain seq x y z
N ILE A 1 -22.44 -23.59 4.81
CA ILE A 1 -22.17 -23.65 3.36
C ILE A 1 -21.01 -24.59 3.20
N THR A 2 -21.28 -25.82 2.77
CA THR A 2 -20.25 -26.75 2.37
C THR A 2 -19.53 -26.13 1.16
N ASP A 3 -18.25 -25.90 1.33
CA ASP A 3 -17.37 -25.49 0.26
C ASP A 3 -17.37 -26.57 -0.82
N THR A 4 -18.08 -26.30 -1.92
CA THR A 4 -18.08 -27.16 -3.13
C THR A 4 -17.03 -26.71 -4.11
N ALA A 5 -16.14 -25.78 -3.73
CA ALA A 5 -15.02 -25.37 -4.56
C ALA A 5 -14.06 -26.56 -4.71
N GLY A 6 -14.06 -27.16 -5.86
CA GLY A 6 -13.09 -28.17 -6.24
C GLY A 6 -11.68 -27.61 -6.13
N LYS A 7 -10.70 -28.48 -6.01
CA LYS A 7 -9.27 -28.10 -5.99
C LYS A 7 -8.90 -27.35 -7.28
N ALA A 8 -8.53 -26.09 -7.18
CA ALA A 8 -8.00 -25.30 -8.28
C ALA A 8 -6.45 -25.25 -8.20
N THR A 9 -5.79 -25.45 -9.35
CA THR A 9 -4.33 -25.35 -9.46
C THR A 9 -3.97 -24.44 -10.61
N ILE A 10 -3.20 -23.40 -10.33
CA ILE A 10 -2.66 -22.48 -11.30
C ILE A 10 -1.14 -22.62 -11.32
N ASN A 11 -0.58 -22.93 -12.46
CA ASN A 11 0.87 -23.03 -12.68
C ASN A 11 1.35 -21.76 -13.39
N TYR A 12 2.44 -21.20 -12.92
CA TYR A 12 3.06 -20.00 -13.48
C TYR A 12 4.49 -20.29 -13.93
N GLY A 13 4.87 -19.72 -15.06
CA GLY A 13 6.24 -19.63 -15.54
C GLY A 13 6.61 -18.19 -15.81
N SER A 14 7.82 -17.78 -15.43
CA SER A 14 8.31 -16.43 -15.67
C SER A 14 9.76 -16.45 -16.11
N TYR A 15 10.04 -15.76 -17.20
CA TYR A 15 11.39 -15.62 -17.78
C TYR A 15 11.70 -14.14 -17.90
N PHE A 16 12.90 -13.72 -17.50
CA PHE A 16 13.27 -12.33 -17.66
C PHE A 16 14.73 -12.18 -18.05
N VAL A 17 15.02 -11.06 -18.72
CA VAL A 17 16.38 -10.59 -19.00
C VAL A 17 16.47 -9.11 -18.66
N GLN A 18 17.57 -8.72 -18.06
CA GLN A 18 17.88 -7.35 -17.71
C GLN A 18 19.36 -7.08 -17.99
N HIS A 19 19.64 -5.88 -18.50
CA HIS A 19 21.00 -5.43 -18.72
C HIS A 19 21.24 -4.10 -18.04
N GLN A 20 22.38 -3.93 -17.37
CA GLN A 20 22.82 -2.64 -16.84
C GLN A 20 23.88 -2.06 -17.75
N TRP A 21 23.52 -1.05 -18.52
CA TRP A 21 24.41 -0.33 -19.40
C TRP A 21 24.87 1.00 -18.77
N LYS A 22 26.18 1.24 -18.75
CA LYS A 22 26.80 2.46 -18.22
C LYS A 22 27.62 3.13 -19.32
N PRO A 23 26.99 3.88 -20.26
CA PRO A 23 27.70 4.53 -21.36
C PRO A 23 28.72 5.59 -20.87
N SER A 24 28.52 6.11 -19.66
CA SER A 24 29.49 6.99 -18.99
C SER A 24 29.34 6.94 -17.47
N ARG A 25 30.20 7.64 -16.72
CA ARG A 25 30.11 7.76 -15.27
C ARG A 25 28.81 8.45 -14.79
N LYS A 26 28.17 9.23 -15.69
CA LYS A 26 26.96 9.99 -15.38
C LYS A 26 25.66 9.22 -15.68
N TRP A 27 25.70 8.22 -16.55
CA TRP A 27 24.50 7.53 -17.02
C TRP A 27 24.48 6.06 -16.60
N VAL A 28 23.32 5.62 -16.11
CA VAL A 28 23.01 4.20 -15.93
C VAL A 28 21.67 3.96 -16.59
N ILE A 29 21.64 3.04 -17.56
CA ILE A 29 20.44 2.67 -18.32
C ILE A 29 20.20 1.18 -18.10
N ILE A 30 18.97 0.81 -17.73
CA ILE A 30 18.59 -0.55 -17.38
C ILE A 30 17.36 -0.95 -18.20
N PRO A 31 17.54 -1.44 -19.44
CA PRO A 31 16.47 -2.11 -20.16
C PRO A 31 16.22 -3.48 -19.54
N ALA A 32 14.96 -3.89 -19.51
CA ALA A 32 14.55 -5.20 -19.07
C ALA A 32 13.29 -5.64 -19.82
N VAL A 33 13.10 -6.95 -19.96
CA VAL A 33 11.87 -7.55 -20.45
C VAL A 33 11.59 -8.81 -19.66
N ARG A 34 10.31 -9.03 -19.35
CA ARG A 34 9.82 -10.22 -18.69
C ARG A 34 8.69 -10.82 -19.53
N TYR A 35 8.67 -12.14 -19.61
CA TYR A 35 7.61 -12.94 -20.22
C TYR A 35 6.99 -13.85 -19.18
N ASP A 36 5.69 -13.71 -18.98
CA ASP A 36 4.90 -14.49 -18.01
C ASP A 36 3.97 -15.44 -18.76
N THR A 37 3.89 -16.69 -18.29
CA THR A 37 2.99 -17.72 -18.81
C THR A 37 2.18 -18.33 -17.67
N SER A 38 0.98 -18.82 -18.00
CA SER A 38 0.12 -19.51 -17.04
C SER A 38 -0.75 -20.53 -17.79
N ASN A 39 -1.21 -21.57 -17.08
CA ASN A 39 -2.23 -22.48 -17.58
C ASN A 39 -3.66 -21.94 -17.47
N ALA A 40 -3.85 -20.79 -16.77
CA ALA A 40 -5.16 -20.19 -16.52
C ALA A 40 -5.36 -18.84 -17.22
N PHE A 41 -4.28 -18.18 -17.64
CA PHE A 41 -4.31 -16.85 -18.25
C PHE A 41 -3.40 -16.76 -19.46
N ASP A 42 -3.70 -15.84 -20.36
CA ASP A 42 -2.87 -15.58 -21.54
C ASP A 42 -1.46 -15.12 -21.14
N SER A 43 -0.49 -15.49 -21.93
CA SER A 43 0.90 -15.08 -21.75
C SER A 43 1.08 -13.59 -21.99
N HIS A 44 2.00 -12.95 -21.24
CA HIS A 44 2.18 -11.51 -21.27
C HIS A 44 3.65 -11.09 -21.30
N TRP A 45 3.94 -10.02 -22.09
CA TRP A 45 5.24 -9.38 -22.14
C TRP A 45 5.23 -8.07 -21.35
N SER A 46 6.20 -7.92 -20.46
CA SER A 46 6.37 -6.73 -19.62
C SER A 46 7.74 -6.08 -19.86
N PRO A 47 7.88 -5.21 -20.89
CA PRO A 47 9.10 -4.43 -21.09
C PRO A 47 9.22 -3.30 -20.08
N LYS A 48 10.48 -2.96 -19.73
CA LYS A 48 10.81 -1.88 -18.79
C LYS A 48 12.12 -1.21 -19.19
N ILE A 49 12.22 0.10 -18.97
CA ILE A 49 13.46 0.85 -19.04
C ILE A 49 13.60 1.77 -17.83
N GLY A 50 14.73 1.70 -17.15
CA GLY A 50 15.13 2.64 -16.10
C GLY A 50 16.33 3.46 -16.55
N VAL A 51 16.31 4.77 -16.31
CA VAL A 51 17.40 5.70 -16.63
C VAL A 51 17.75 6.49 -15.39
N THR A 52 19.02 6.52 -15.04
CA THR A 52 19.57 7.38 -14.00
C THR A 52 20.64 8.30 -14.60
N TYR A 53 20.47 9.60 -14.40
CA TYR A 53 21.45 10.61 -14.74
C TYR A 53 22.01 11.26 -13.47
N LYS A 54 23.31 11.13 -13.28
CA LYS A 54 24.07 11.77 -12.19
C LYS A 54 24.62 13.11 -12.69
N ALA A 55 23.93 14.20 -12.34
CA ALA A 55 24.40 15.53 -12.72
C ALA A 55 25.72 15.85 -12.01
N ASN A 56 25.84 15.49 -10.74
CA ASN A 56 27.04 15.51 -9.92
C ASN A 56 26.92 14.49 -8.77
N ASP A 57 27.86 14.47 -7.84
CA ASP A 57 27.90 13.50 -6.74
C ASP A 57 26.71 13.62 -5.77
N SER A 58 26.02 14.75 -5.77
CA SER A 58 24.92 15.05 -4.86
C SER A 58 23.56 15.20 -5.54
N LEU A 59 23.47 15.21 -6.87
CA LEU A 59 22.22 15.43 -7.62
C LEU A 59 22.02 14.34 -8.67
N ARG A 60 20.90 13.64 -8.57
CA ARG A 60 20.49 12.56 -9.47
C ARG A 60 19.07 12.76 -9.98
N PHE A 61 18.88 12.44 -11.23
CA PHE A 61 17.57 12.34 -11.88
C PHE A 61 17.35 10.88 -12.25
N LYS A 62 16.15 10.37 -11.99
CA LYS A 62 15.75 9.01 -12.33
C LYS A 62 14.44 9.03 -13.07
N MET A 63 14.32 8.22 -14.09
CA MET A 63 13.12 8.00 -14.85
C MET A 63 12.94 6.50 -15.05
N ASN A 64 11.71 6.00 -14.86
CA ASN A 64 11.35 4.65 -15.23
C ASN A 64 10.08 4.69 -16.07
N TYR A 65 10.05 3.84 -17.06
CA TYR A 65 8.86 3.53 -17.83
C TYR A 65 8.78 2.03 -18.04
N GLY A 66 7.60 1.43 -17.84
CA GLY A 66 7.47 0.00 -18.00
C GLY A 66 6.04 -0.49 -17.99
N ALA A 67 5.85 -1.69 -18.55
CA ALA A 67 4.62 -2.44 -18.44
C ALA A 67 4.67 -3.33 -17.19
N GLY A 68 3.51 -3.55 -16.56
CA GLY A 68 3.29 -4.49 -15.48
C GLY A 68 2.16 -5.44 -15.82
N TYR A 69 2.19 -6.62 -15.22
CA TYR A 69 1.17 -7.66 -15.35
C TYR A 69 0.95 -8.34 -14.01
N SER A 70 -0.31 -8.54 -13.64
CA SER A 70 -0.71 -9.19 -12.40
C SER A 70 -1.92 -10.07 -12.65
N THR A 71 -1.82 -11.34 -12.29
CA THR A 71 -2.96 -12.25 -12.34
C THR A 71 -3.79 -12.17 -11.07
N PRO A 72 -5.10 -12.42 -11.14
CA PRO A 72 -5.94 -12.54 -9.95
C PRO A 72 -5.40 -13.61 -9.01
N GLY A 73 -5.47 -13.34 -7.71
CA GLY A 73 -5.09 -14.30 -6.68
C GLY A 73 -6.16 -15.38 -6.47
N MET A 74 -5.77 -16.51 -5.86
CA MET A 74 -6.70 -17.61 -5.54
C MET A 74 -7.83 -17.15 -4.63
N THR A 75 -7.53 -16.25 -3.68
CA THR A 75 -8.53 -15.66 -2.78
C THR A 75 -9.55 -14.82 -3.55
N GLU A 76 -9.09 -14.02 -4.50
CA GLU A 76 -9.95 -13.16 -5.32
C GLU A 76 -10.87 -13.97 -6.23
N MET A 77 -10.42 -15.14 -6.70
CA MET A 77 -11.17 -15.99 -7.61
C MET A 77 -12.08 -16.99 -6.92
N TYR A 78 -11.63 -17.64 -5.84
CA TYR A 78 -12.27 -18.87 -5.36
C TYR A 78 -12.64 -18.88 -3.89
N HIS A 79 -12.21 -17.90 -3.09
CA HIS A 79 -12.52 -17.89 -1.66
C HIS A 79 -13.99 -17.54 -1.37
N HIS A 80 -14.59 -18.30 -0.43
CA HIS A 80 -15.90 -18.00 0.13
C HIS A 80 -15.80 -18.13 1.65
N TRP A 81 -15.82 -17.01 2.36
CA TRP A 81 -15.74 -17.03 3.81
C TRP A 81 -16.54 -15.92 4.48
N LEU A 82 -16.86 -16.11 5.74
CA LEU A 82 -17.43 -15.09 6.61
C LEU A 82 -16.31 -14.14 7.05
N MET A 83 -16.28 -12.92 6.52
CA MET A 83 -15.31 -11.89 6.88
C MET A 83 -15.55 -11.30 8.26
N ALA A 84 -16.80 -10.98 8.56
CA ALA A 84 -17.23 -10.41 9.83
C ALA A 84 -18.68 -10.76 10.12
N SER A 85 -18.97 -11.05 11.37
CA SER A 85 -20.33 -11.33 11.81
C SER A 85 -20.88 -10.22 12.69
N ASN A 86 -22.21 -10.09 12.65
CA ASN A 86 -22.97 -9.19 13.52
C ASN A 86 -22.50 -7.72 13.47
N VAL A 87 -22.09 -7.24 12.29
CA VAL A 87 -21.59 -5.88 12.09
C VAL A 87 -22.75 -4.88 12.12
N PRO A 88 -22.76 -3.93 13.07
CA PRO A 88 -23.86 -2.97 13.22
C PRO A 88 -24.03 -2.07 11.99
N ARG A 89 -25.27 -1.83 11.58
CA ARG A 89 -25.66 -1.02 10.42
C ARG A 89 -26.71 0.03 10.77
N GLY A 90 -26.58 0.64 11.91
CA GLY A 90 -27.52 1.65 12.39
C GLY A 90 -28.95 1.11 12.48
N ARG A 91 -29.92 1.82 11.90
CA ARG A 91 -31.33 1.44 11.91
C ARG A 91 -31.65 0.13 11.15
N LEU A 92 -30.75 -0.36 10.31
CA LEU A 92 -30.93 -1.62 9.58
C LEU A 92 -30.62 -2.86 10.43
N GLY A 93 -30.06 -2.66 11.63
CA GLY A 93 -29.62 -3.75 12.50
C GLY A 93 -28.21 -4.24 12.12
N ALA A 94 -27.87 -5.46 12.52
CA ALA A 94 -26.56 -6.04 12.25
C ALA A 94 -26.60 -7.01 11.06
N PHE A 95 -25.48 -7.09 10.33
CA PHE A 95 -25.32 -7.94 9.15
C PHE A 95 -24.03 -8.77 9.27
N ASP A 96 -24.08 -9.96 8.69
CA ASP A 96 -22.89 -10.76 8.41
C ASP A 96 -22.32 -10.38 7.05
N ILE A 97 -21.01 -10.23 6.97
CA ILE A 97 -20.28 -9.86 5.75
C ILE A 97 -19.53 -11.09 5.22
N TYR A 98 -19.87 -11.51 4.02
CA TYR A 98 -19.24 -12.63 3.33
C TYR A 98 -18.35 -12.14 2.19
N LEU A 99 -17.14 -12.67 2.08
CA LEU A 99 -16.34 -12.56 0.86
C LEU A 99 -16.77 -13.66 -0.11
N GLN A 100 -16.98 -13.28 -1.36
CA GLN A 100 -17.30 -14.21 -2.45
C GLN A 100 -16.34 -13.96 -3.59
N GLY A 101 -15.49 -14.94 -3.90
CA GLY A 101 -14.56 -14.87 -5.02
C GLY A 101 -15.29 -14.81 -6.37
N ASN A 102 -14.58 -14.32 -7.38
CA ASN A 102 -15.07 -14.22 -8.75
C ASN A 102 -14.12 -14.95 -9.72
N PRO A 103 -14.46 -16.16 -10.18
CA PRO A 103 -13.60 -16.94 -11.09
C PRO A 103 -13.47 -16.34 -12.49
N ASN A 104 -14.28 -15.33 -12.83
CA ASN A 104 -14.27 -14.67 -14.13
C ASN A 104 -13.34 -13.43 -14.18
N LEU A 105 -12.52 -13.20 -13.14
CA LEU A 105 -11.57 -12.12 -13.13
C LEU A 105 -10.51 -12.27 -14.23
N LYS A 106 -10.23 -11.15 -14.88
CA LYS A 106 -9.16 -11.02 -15.88
C LYS A 106 -7.90 -10.48 -15.23
N PRO A 107 -6.71 -10.85 -15.70
CA PRO A 107 -5.46 -10.24 -15.27
C PRO A 107 -5.44 -8.73 -15.49
N GLU A 108 -4.79 -8.04 -14.57
CA GLU A 108 -4.46 -6.63 -14.70
C GLU A 108 -3.22 -6.45 -15.59
N SER A 109 -3.22 -5.41 -16.40
CA SER A 109 -2.02 -4.95 -17.08
C SER A 109 -1.85 -3.45 -16.84
N SER A 110 -0.62 -2.99 -16.72
CA SER A 110 -0.35 -1.59 -16.42
C SER A 110 0.76 -1.00 -17.26
N TYR A 111 0.72 0.32 -17.40
CA TYR A 111 1.82 1.15 -17.88
C TYR A 111 2.15 2.15 -16.78
N ASN A 112 3.40 2.12 -16.36
CA ASN A 112 3.88 2.92 -15.23
C ASN A 112 4.97 3.87 -15.72
N PHE A 113 4.84 5.13 -15.38
CA PHE A 113 5.87 6.14 -15.57
C PHE A 113 6.18 6.77 -14.24
N ASP A 114 7.44 6.88 -13.90
CA ASP A 114 7.90 7.66 -12.76
C ASP A 114 9.15 8.47 -13.09
N PHE A 115 9.20 9.66 -12.48
CA PHE A 115 10.35 10.56 -12.57
C PHE A 115 10.67 11.06 -11.17
N SER A 116 11.96 11.05 -10.81
CA SER A 116 12.39 11.58 -9.52
C SER A 116 13.65 12.38 -9.60
N VAL A 117 13.77 13.34 -8.70
CA VAL A 117 14.95 14.14 -8.42
C VAL A 117 15.41 13.84 -7.00
N GLU A 118 16.67 13.48 -6.85
CA GLU A 118 17.28 13.20 -5.55
C GLU A 118 18.45 14.15 -5.35
N LYS A 119 18.46 14.82 -4.19
CA LYS A 119 19.53 15.72 -3.79
C LYS A 119 20.05 15.36 -2.42
N ASP A 120 21.36 15.14 -2.36
CA ASP A 120 22.10 14.86 -1.13
C ASP A 120 22.91 16.08 -0.72
N TRP A 121 22.79 16.47 0.55
CA TRP A 121 23.69 17.39 1.26
C TRP A 121 24.35 16.63 2.41
N LYS A 122 25.33 17.24 3.07
CA LYS A 122 26.06 16.59 4.17
C LYS A 122 25.16 15.95 5.24
N ARG A 123 24.01 16.57 5.54
CA ARG A 123 23.10 16.15 6.61
C ARG A 123 21.67 15.95 6.15
N THR A 124 21.37 16.20 4.89
CA THR A 124 20.00 16.18 4.38
C THR A 124 19.96 15.43 3.06
N ASN A 125 19.01 14.52 2.95
CA ASN A 125 18.62 13.89 1.71
C ASN A 125 17.18 14.29 1.38
N VAL A 126 16.95 14.74 0.15
CA VAL A 126 15.62 15.09 -0.36
C VAL A 126 15.37 14.33 -1.65
N LYS A 127 14.20 13.72 -1.73
CA LYS A 127 13.70 13.11 -2.97
C LYS A 127 12.31 13.68 -3.28
N ALA A 128 12.12 14.15 -4.50
CA ALA A 128 10.82 14.50 -5.05
C ALA A 128 10.53 13.58 -6.24
N SER A 129 9.33 13.01 -6.30
CA SER A 129 8.93 12.09 -7.38
C SER A 129 7.55 12.45 -7.90
N TYR A 130 7.36 12.25 -9.18
CA TYR A 130 6.05 12.18 -9.84
C TYR A 130 5.85 10.77 -10.36
N PHE A 131 4.66 10.23 -10.23
CA PHE A 131 4.27 8.94 -10.80
C PHE A 131 2.94 9.04 -11.54
N HIS A 132 2.79 8.21 -12.58
CA HIS A 132 1.58 8.07 -13.35
C HIS A 132 1.42 6.61 -13.78
N ASN A 133 0.40 5.95 -13.25
CA ASN A 133 0.11 4.54 -13.50
C ASN A 133 -1.27 4.41 -14.12
N VAL A 134 -1.35 3.74 -15.24
CA VAL A 134 -2.59 3.37 -15.91
C VAL A 134 -2.75 1.88 -15.83
N ILE A 135 -3.82 1.41 -15.21
CA ILE A 135 -4.09 -0.02 -15.02
C ILE A 135 -5.36 -0.39 -15.77
N LYS A 136 -5.26 -1.37 -16.64
CA LYS A 136 -6.40 -1.99 -17.33
C LYS A 136 -6.86 -3.22 -16.55
N ASN A 137 -8.17 -3.49 -16.58
CA ASN A 137 -8.80 -4.57 -15.84
C ASN A 137 -8.48 -4.52 -14.34
N TYR A 138 -8.43 -3.31 -13.78
CA TYR A 138 -8.09 -3.10 -12.37
C TYR A 138 -9.04 -3.89 -11.46
N ILE A 139 -8.51 -4.74 -10.58
CA ILE A 139 -9.32 -5.58 -9.68
C ILE A 139 -9.65 -4.77 -8.43
N GLU A 140 -10.93 -4.55 -8.21
CA GLU A 140 -11.44 -3.87 -7.01
C GLU A 140 -12.51 -4.71 -6.31
N SER A 141 -12.46 -4.70 -4.97
CA SER A 141 -13.50 -5.32 -4.16
C SER A 141 -14.62 -4.34 -3.84
N GLY A 142 -15.84 -4.83 -3.87
CA GLY A 142 -17.01 -4.04 -3.54
C GLY A 142 -18.20 -4.89 -3.13
N ALA A 143 -19.25 -4.25 -2.58
CA ALA A 143 -20.51 -4.95 -2.33
C ALA A 143 -21.14 -5.39 -3.66
N ASN A 144 -21.33 -6.68 -3.77
CA ASN A 144 -21.96 -7.29 -4.93
C ASN A 144 -23.48 -7.49 -4.72
N ARG A 145 -23.86 -7.95 -3.52
CA ARG A 145 -25.24 -8.27 -3.20
C ARG A 145 -25.54 -8.03 -1.71
N ILE A 146 -26.73 -7.52 -1.43
CA ILE A 146 -27.27 -7.42 -0.08
C ILE A 146 -28.52 -8.31 0.02
N ASP A 147 -28.48 -9.24 0.96
CA ASP A 147 -29.60 -10.10 1.32
C ASP A 147 -30.23 -9.57 2.62
N MET A 148 -31.29 -8.79 2.47
CA MET A 148 -31.97 -8.17 3.61
C MET A 148 -32.70 -9.20 4.47
N ALA A 149 -33.21 -10.28 3.88
CA ALA A 149 -33.98 -11.32 4.59
C ALA A 149 -33.07 -12.09 5.56
N ASN A 150 -31.85 -12.44 5.11
CA ASN A 150 -30.89 -13.19 5.92
C ASN A 150 -29.84 -12.27 6.58
N ARG A 151 -29.97 -10.95 6.46
CA ARG A 151 -29.04 -9.95 7.00
C ARG A 151 -27.59 -10.23 6.59
N ARG A 152 -27.34 -10.43 5.29
CA ARG A 152 -26.03 -10.74 4.73
C ARG A 152 -25.61 -9.73 3.67
N ILE A 153 -24.35 -9.32 3.73
CA ILE A 153 -23.69 -8.51 2.69
C ILE A 153 -22.64 -9.37 2.03
N TYR A 154 -22.69 -9.47 0.71
CA TYR A 154 -21.69 -10.18 -0.07
C TYR A 154 -20.77 -9.16 -0.73
N VAL A 155 -19.48 -9.27 -0.41
CA VAL A 155 -18.40 -8.51 -1.02
C VAL A 155 -17.73 -9.40 -2.07
N SER A 156 -17.52 -8.92 -3.26
CA SER A 156 -16.87 -9.66 -4.33
C SER A 156 -15.87 -8.77 -5.07
N TYR A 157 -15.12 -9.38 -5.96
CA TYR A 157 -14.14 -8.71 -6.81
C TYR A 157 -14.66 -8.54 -8.23
N SER A 158 -14.31 -7.44 -8.86
CA SER A 158 -14.64 -7.15 -10.26
C SER A 158 -13.51 -6.41 -10.94
N ASN A 159 -13.41 -6.56 -12.26
CA ASN A 159 -12.47 -5.75 -13.04
C ASN A 159 -13.11 -4.42 -13.41
N LEU A 160 -12.51 -3.30 -12.98
CA LEU A 160 -12.76 -2.00 -13.57
C LEU A 160 -12.03 -1.91 -14.91
N PRO A 161 -12.64 -1.41 -15.98
CA PRO A 161 -12.02 -1.38 -17.31
C PRO A 161 -10.65 -0.67 -17.29
N ARG A 162 -10.57 0.46 -16.57
CA ARG A 162 -9.36 1.26 -16.47
C ARG A 162 -9.34 2.08 -15.19
N ALA A 163 -8.20 2.08 -14.50
CA ALA A 163 -7.91 2.95 -13.37
C ALA A 163 -6.67 3.79 -13.65
N VAL A 164 -6.66 5.03 -13.18
CA VAL A 164 -5.50 5.93 -13.25
C VAL A 164 -5.11 6.34 -11.85
N LEU A 165 -3.84 6.11 -11.50
CA LEU A 165 -3.24 6.51 -10.25
C LEU A 165 -2.03 7.40 -10.52
N GLN A 166 -2.10 8.66 -10.11
CA GLN A 166 -1.02 9.61 -10.32
C GLN A 166 -0.82 10.48 -9.09
N GLY A 167 0.37 11.00 -8.93
CA GLY A 167 0.65 11.81 -7.76
C GLY A 167 2.07 12.30 -7.65
N LEU A 168 2.32 12.92 -6.51
CA LEU A 168 3.61 13.47 -6.13
C LEU A 168 4.04 12.87 -4.79
N GLU A 169 5.31 12.56 -4.66
CA GLU A 169 5.92 12.12 -3.42
C GLU A 169 7.10 13.03 -3.07
N LEU A 170 7.17 13.43 -1.82
CA LEU A 170 8.30 14.15 -1.25
C LEU A 170 8.82 13.36 -0.05
N SER A 171 10.12 13.12 -0.01
CA SER A 171 10.82 12.49 1.11
C SER A 171 11.98 13.36 1.56
N VAL A 172 12.09 13.57 2.86
CA VAL A 172 13.18 14.34 3.49
C VAL A 172 13.71 13.54 4.66
N ASN A 173 15.03 13.34 4.68
CA ASN A 173 15.77 12.83 5.84
C ASN A 173 16.79 13.89 6.24
N HIS A 174 16.80 14.25 7.51
CA HIS A 174 17.72 15.29 8.00
C HIS A 174 18.33 14.91 9.35
N ARG A 175 19.67 14.92 9.41
CA ARG A 175 20.41 14.79 10.66
C ARG A 175 20.56 16.15 11.32
N LEU A 176 19.77 16.42 12.35
CA LEU A 176 19.85 17.68 13.11
C LEU A 176 21.20 17.83 13.78
N ASN A 177 21.68 16.78 14.43
CA ASN A 177 22.99 16.71 15.09
C ASN A 177 23.39 15.23 15.31
N ASN A 178 24.40 14.96 16.13
CA ASN A 178 24.89 13.61 16.38
C ASN A 178 23.92 12.75 17.24
N LYS A 179 22.85 13.33 17.75
CA LYS A 179 21.87 12.65 18.62
C LYS A 179 20.47 12.56 17.99
N TRP A 180 20.13 13.41 17.05
CA TRP A 180 18.78 13.54 16.52
C TRP A 180 18.76 13.46 15.00
N ASP A 181 17.94 12.56 14.49
CA ASP A 181 17.59 12.45 13.08
C ASP A 181 16.07 12.65 12.94
N VAL A 182 15.65 13.36 11.91
CA VAL A 182 14.23 13.53 11.56
C VAL A 182 13.99 13.07 10.14
N PHE A 183 12.81 12.52 9.89
CA PHE A 183 12.36 12.16 8.56
C PHE A 183 10.92 12.57 8.35
N GLY A 184 10.58 12.85 7.10
CA GLY A 184 9.22 13.16 6.69
C GLY A 184 8.98 12.74 5.26
N ASN A 185 7.79 12.19 5.02
CA ASN A 185 7.32 11.83 3.69
C ASN A 185 5.93 12.41 3.50
N TYR A 186 5.67 12.87 2.30
CA TYR A 186 4.37 13.33 1.88
C TYR A 186 4.02 12.72 0.54
N THR A 187 2.81 12.20 0.42
CA THR A 187 2.25 11.70 -0.85
C THR A 187 0.94 12.40 -1.13
N TYR A 188 0.84 12.99 -2.30
CA TYR A 188 -0.43 13.36 -2.92
C TYR A 188 -0.81 12.29 -3.92
N LEU A 189 -2.02 11.74 -3.81
CA LEU A 189 -2.54 10.68 -4.67
C LEU A 189 -3.88 11.09 -5.29
N ASP A 190 -3.94 11.16 -6.61
CA ASP A 190 -5.16 11.20 -7.38
C ASP A 190 -5.35 9.82 -8.03
N ALA A 191 -6.27 9.04 -7.48
CA ALA A 191 -6.58 7.68 -7.94
C ALA A 191 -8.06 7.58 -8.28
N LYS A 192 -8.39 7.22 -9.53
CA LYS A 192 -9.76 7.19 -10.01
C LYS A 192 -10.02 6.12 -11.05
N ASN A 193 -11.29 5.71 -11.12
CA ASN A 193 -11.83 5.00 -12.26
C ASN A 193 -11.84 5.96 -13.46
N ASP A 194 -11.20 5.57 -14.55
CA ASP A 194 -11.06 6.45 -15.74
C ASP A 194 -12.35 6.57 -16.56
N VAL A 195 -13.33 5.70 -16.33
CA VAL A 195 -14.62 5.71 -17.02
C VAL A 195 -15.64 6.58 -16.29
N THR A 196 -15.78 6.38 -14.97
CA THR A 196 -16.77 7.10 -14.16
C THR A 196 -16.22 8.38 -13.54
N HIS A 197 -14.89 8.55 -13.56
CA HIS A 197 -14.13 9.61 -12.89
C HIS A 197 -14.27 9.62 -11.35
N ASP A 198 -14.89 8.58 -10.78
CA ASP A 198 -14.98 8.41 -9.33
C ASP A 198 -13.62 8.07 -8.75
N ARG A 199 -13.38 8.57 -7.54
CA ARG A 199 -12.17 8.22 -6.80
C ARG A 199 -12.23 6.74 -6.39
N LEU A 200 -11.09 6.07 -6.53
CA LEU A 200 -10.92 4.72 -5.99
C LEU A 200 -11.00 4.75 -4.47
N LEU A 201 -11.62 3.72 -3.91
CA LEU A 201 -11.88 3.57 -2.48
C LEU A 201 -10.61 3.15 -1.72
N ASN A 202 -10.68 3.23 -0.40
CA ASN A 202 -9.66 2.76 0.54
C ASN A 202 -8.30 3.45 0.39
N ARG A 203 -8.30 4.75 0.02
CA ARG A 203 -7.07 5.55 -0.17
C ARG A 203 -7.20 6.95 0.42
N GLY A 204 -6.13 7.40 1.06
CA GLY A 204 -5.95 8.81 1.42
C GLY A 204 -5.56 9.64 0.20
N ARG A 205 -6.10 10.83 0.05
CA ARG A 205 -5.64 11.77 -0.98
C ARG A 205 -4.30 12.37 -0.62
N HIS A 206 -4.09 12.65 0.67
CA HIS A 206 -2.83 13.13 1.21
C HIS A 206 -2.40 12.17 2.32
N VAL A 207 -1.15 11.74 2.26
CA VAL A 207 -0.57 10.88 3.29
C VAL A 207 0.71 11.55 3.77
N PHE A 208 0.77 11.82 5.05
CA PHE A 208 1.97 12.27 5.73
C PHE A 208 2.48 11.12 6.59
N SER A 209 3.77 10.83 6.51
CA SER A 209 4.45 10.00 7.48
C SER A 209 5.72 10.70 7.93
N GLY A 210 6.08 10.53 9.18
CA GLY A 210 7.29 11.17 9.67
C GLY A 210 7.61 10.77 11.08
N GLY A 211 8.79 11.21 11.51
CA GLY A 211 9.24 10.89 12.84
C GLY A 211 10.57 11.50 13.19
N VAL A 212 10.95 11.26 14.42
CA VAL A 212 12.22 11.69 14.99
C VAL A 212 12.86 10.51 15.72
N ASN A 213 14.16 10.33 15.52
CA ASN A 213 14.98 9.35 16.22
C ASN A 213 15.97 10.07 17.10
N TYR A 214 16.17 9.54 18.29
CA TYR A 214 17.15 9.99 19.26
C TYR A 214 18.13 8.87 19.61
N HIS A 215 19.42 9.20 19.68
CA HIS A 215 20.43 8.27 20.16
C HIS A 215 21.48 9.01 20.99
N GLN A 216 21.67 8.52 22.22
CA GLN A 216 22.74 9.03 23.09
C GLN A 216 23.24 7.91 24.02
N GLY A 217 24.49 7.54 23.85
CA GLY A 217 25.09 6.46 24.64
C GLY A 217 24.33 5.16 24.46
N ARG A 218 23.76 4.64 25.56
CA ARG A 218 23.00 3.40 25.60
C ARG A 218 21.49 3.58 25.36
N TRP A 219 21.03 4.77 25.08
CA TRP A 219 19.62 5.09 24.88
C TRP A 219 19.32 5.37 23.40
N THR A 220 18.26 4.76 22.92
CA THR A 220 17.64 5.13 21.67
C THR A 220 16.14 5.38 21.88
N GLY A 221 15.60 6.38 21.21
CA GLY A 221 14.19 6.72 21.21
C GLY A 221 13.70 6.95 19.79
N ALA A 222 12.47 6.60 19.53
CA ALA A 222 11.81 6.89 18.27
C ALA A 222 10.38 7.35 18.53
N PHE A 223 9.96 8.38 17.82
CA PHE A 223 8.57 8.82 17.71
C PHE A 223 8.25 8.94 16.24
N TRP A 224 7.21 8.22 15.77
CA TRP A 224 6.86 8.20 14.35
C TRP A 224 5.38 7.92 14.17
N GLY A 225 4.87 8.28 12.99
CA GLY A 225 3.48 8.01 12.67
C GLY A 225 3.08 8.34 11.26
N ASN A 226 1.80 8.14 11.01
CA ASN A 226 1.16 8.38 9.73
C ASN A 226 -0.12 9.20 9.96
N TYR A 227 -0.42 10.08 8.98
CA TYR A 227 -1.65 10.86 8.95
C TYR A 227 -2.23 10.83 7.53
N TYR A 228 -3.37 10.19 7.38
CA TYR A 228 -4.13 10.08 6.12
C TYR A 228 -5.24 11.12 6.13
N ILE A 229 -5.23 12.01 5.15
CA ILE A 229 -6.24 13.06 4.98
C ILE A 229 -7.11 12.74 3.78
N ASN A 230 -8.40 13.01 3.88
CA ASN A 230 -9.38 12.70 2.86
C ASN A 230 -9.32 11.21 2.44
N TYR A 231 -9.17 10.33 3.42
CA TYR A 231 -9.28 8.90 3.20
C TYR A 231 -10.71 8.57 2.79
N LEU A 232 -10.88 7.92 1.64
CA LEU A 232 -12.19 7.54 1.14
C LEU A 232 -12.46 6.10 1.53
N ASP A 233 -13.28 5.92 2.57
CA ASP A 233 -13.56 4.60 3.12
C ASP A 233 -14.63 3.86 2.31
N GLY A 234 -14.20 2.78 1.65
CA GLY A 234 -15.11 1.92 0.87
C GLY A 234 -15.92 0.95 1.71
N ILE A 235 -15.43 0.59 2.89
CA ILE A 235 -16.12 -0.37 3.76
C ILE A 235 -17.34 0.27 4.40
N ASP A 236 -17.20 1.51 4.89
CA ASP A 236 -18.35 2.26 5.40
C ASP A 236 -19.38 2.56 4.30
N ALA A 237 -18.93 2.73 3.06
CA ALA A 237 -19.82 2.97 1.92
C ALA A 237 -20.66 1.73 1.55
N ILE A 238 -20.06 0.55 1.57
CA ILE A 238 -20.72 -0.74 1.30
C ILE A 238 -21.89 -1.00 2.26
N VAL A 239 -21.78 -0.43 3.41
CA VAL A 239 -22.49 -0.80 4.63
C VAL A 239 -23.78 -0.04 4.84
N VAL A 240 -23.91 1.17 4.35
CA VAL A 240 -25.05 2.04 4.73
C VAL A 240 -26.21 1.97 3.73
N ASN A 241 -25.95 1.93 2.46
CA ASN A 241 -26.93 1.70 1.39
C ASN A 241 -26.22 1.73 0.02
N PRO A 242 -26.22 0.66 -0.77
CA PRO A 242 -25.56 0.64 -2.08
C PRO A 242 -26.08 1.68 -3.08
N ARG A 243 -27.32 2.16 -2.87
CA ARG A 243 -27.95 3.20 -3.70
C ARG A 243 -27.75 4.62 -3.16
N LEU A 244 -27.32 4.77 -1.90
CA LEU A 244 -27.22 6.06 -1.19
C LEU A 244 -25.86 6.24 -0.49
N SER A 245 -24.94 5.29 -0.58
CA SER A 245 -23.69 5.36 0.11
C SER A 245 -22.71 6.29 -0.61
N ILE A 246 -22.72 7.54 -0.21
CA ILE A 246 -21.61 8.46 -0.49
C ILE A 246 -20.45 7.99 0.40
N PRO A 247 -19.31 7.57 -0.17
CA PRO A 247 -18.16 7.17 0.61
C PRO A 247 -17.75 8.30 1.55
N LYS A 248 -17.65 8.00 2.85
CA LYS A 248 -17.26 9.03 3.83
C LYS A 248 -15.78 9.34 3.70
N LYS A 249 -15.46 10.61 3.59
CA LYS A 249 -14.11 11.12 3.75
C LYS A 249 -13.80 11.20 5.25
N LYS A 250 -12.72 10.60 5.67
CA LYS A 250 -12.23 10.69 7.05
C LYS A 250 -10.72 10.94 7.08
N ASN A 251 -10.25 11.38 8.22
CA ASN A 251 -8.83 11.46 8.50
C ASN A 251 -8.49 10.33 9.47
N ILE A 252 -7.38 9.66 9.26
CA ILE A 252 -6.90 8.55 10.09
C ILE A 252 -5.48 8.85 10.48
N GLN A 253 -5.12 8.67 11.76
CA GLN A 253 -3.77 8.88 12.23
C GLN A 253 -3.33 7.76 13.18
N THR A 254 -2.07 7.41 13.10
CA THR A 254 -1.43 6.48 14.04
C THR A 254 -0.06 7.02 14.38
N TRP A 255 0.21 7.21 15.68
CA TRP A 255 1.49 7.70 16.17
C TRP A 255 2.02 6.76 17.22
N ASN A 256 3.32 6.56 17.22
CA ASN A 256 3.99 5.57 18.06
C ASN A 256 5.20 6.18 18.74
N ILE A 257 5.51 5.69 19.91
CA ILE A 257 6.73 6.03 20.63
C ILE A 257 7.39 4.75 21.13
N MET A 258 8.70 4.67 21.03
CA MET A 258 9.49 3.57 21.57
C MET A 258 10.78 4.10 22.15
N VAL A 259 11.15 3.59 23.30
CA VAL A 259 12.43 3.87 23.95
C VAL A 259 13.13 2.53 24.24
N THR A 260 14.38 2.44 23.85
CA THR A 260 15.22 1.26 24.08
C THR A 260 16.46 1.67 24.86
N ARG A 261 16.84 0.83 25.84
CA ARG A 261 18.10 0.97 26.59
C ARG A 261 18.96 -0.27 26.38
N GLN A 262 20.17 -0.06 25.88
CA GLN A 262 21.21 -1.11 25.86
C GLN A 262 21.73 -1.28 27.27
N LEU A 263 21.58 -2.47 27.85
CA LEU A 263 22.03 -2.80 29.21
C LEU A 263 23.53 -3.15 29.20
N ASN A 264 23.92 -4.00 28.25
CA ASN A 264 25.28 -4.37 27.94
C ASN A 264 25.37 -4.78 26.45
N ASP A 265 26.50 -5.34 26.03
CA ASP A 265 26.72 -5.67 24.60
C ASP A 265 25.77 -6.76 24.08
N ASN A 266 25.21 -7.56 24.97
CA ASN A 266 24.36 -8.71 24.64
C ASN A 266 22.91 -8.56 25.11
N ALA A 267 22.54 -7.47 25.80
CA ALA A 267 21.20 -7.31 26.33
C ALA A 267 20.67 -5.88 26.13
N SER A 268 19.43 -5.77 25.69
CA SER A 268 18.68 -4.50 25.64
C SER A 268 17.24 -4.69 26.09
N MET A 269 16.68 -3.66 26.67
CA MET A 269 15.27 -3.61 27.05
C MET A 269 14.57 -2.47 26.29
N TYR A 270 13.30 -2.65 25.98
CA TYR A 270 12.49 -1.61 25.37
C TYR A 270 11.11 -1.49 26.00
N VAL A 271 10.57 -0.27 25.92
CA VAL A 271 9.18 0.04 26.21
C VAL A 271 8.64 0.95 25.12
N GLY A 272 7.38 0.77 24.77
CA GLY A 272 6.75 1.58 23.73
C GLY A 272 5.23 1.58 23.81
N VAL A 273 4.65 2.56 23.13
CA VAL A 273 3.21 2.66 22.92
C VAL A 273 2.97 2.86 21.43
N GLU A 274 2.24 1.95 20.83
CA GLU A 274 1.77 2.08 19.46
C GLU A 274 0.38 2.71 19.48
N ASN A 275 0.12 3.56 18.47
CA ASN A 275 -1.15 4.26 18.33
C ASN A 275 -1.54 5.05 19.60
N ILE A 276 -0.65 5.91 20.05
CA ILE A 276 -0.76 6.65 21.33
C ILE A 276 -2.04 7.48 21.48
N PHE A 277 -2.66 7.89 20.38
CA PHE A 277 -3.92 8.63 20.37
C PHE A 277 -5.17 7.73 20.35
N GLY A 278 -4.97 6.41 20.38
CA GLY A 278 -6.06 5.45 20.50
C GLY A 278 -7.03 5.42 19.30
N GLU A 279 -6.56 5.76 18.11
CA GLU A 279 -7.37 5.65 16.88
C GLU A 279 -7.96 4.24 16.77
N LYS A 280 -9.24 4.13 16.43
CA LYS A 280 -9.92 2.85 16.27
C LYS A 280 -10.61 2.76 14.93
N GLN A 281 -10.31 1.70 14.20
CA GLN A 281 -10.89 1.39 12.90
C GLN A 281 -11.06 -0.13 12.81
N ASP A 282 -12.15 -0.65 13.37
CA ASP A 282 -12.36 -2.09 13.59
C ASP A 282 -12.21 -2.95 12.32
N LEU A 283 -12.62 -2.43 11.17
CA LEU A 283 -12.49 -3.13 9.88
C LEU A 283 -11.10 -2.99 9.21
N ARG A 284 -10.12 -2.39 9.91
CA ARG A 284 -8.77 -2.16 9.41
C ARG A 284 -7.68 -2.63 10.37
N ASP A 285 -8.04 -3.43 11.36
CA ASP A 285 -7.12 -3.89 12.41
C ASP A 285 -6.38 -2.75 13.14
N ILE A 286 -6.99 -1.56 13.23
CA ILE A 286 -6.47 -0.46 14.05
C ILE A 286 -7.18 -0.52 15.40
N HIS A 287 -6.54 -1.12 16.36
CA HIS A 287 -7.07 -1.39 17.70
C HIS A 287 -6.48 -0.42 18.71
N GLY A 288 -7.04 0.70 19.01
CA GLY A 288 -6.65 1.55 20.12
C GLY A 288 -5.15 1.61 20.45
N ALA A 289 -4.78 2.10 21.61
CA ALA A 289 -3.39 2.12 22.05
C ALA A 289 -2.91 0.74 22.49
N THR A 290 -1.72 0.35 22.01
CA THR A 290 -1.08 -0.92 22.37
C THR A 290 0.23 -0.65 23.10
N TYR A 291 0.38 -1.23 24.29
CA TYR A 291 1.59 -1.10 25.11
C TYR A 291 2.50 -2.29 24.87
N ARG A 292 3.78 -2.02 24.66
CA ARG A 292 4.80 -3.04 24.42
C ARG A 292 5.96 -2.88 25.36
N MET A 293 6.46 -3.99 25.86
CA MET A 293 7.75 -4.06 26.56
C MET A 293 8.43 -5.38 26.25
N GLY A 294 9.76 -5.39 26.27
CA GLY A 294 10.51 -6.60 26.03
C GLY A 294 11.98 -6.49 26.38
N LEU A 295 12.60 -7.64 26.44
CA LEU A 295 14.02 -7.84 26.65
C LEU A 295 14.58 -8.62 25.45
N ASN A 296 15.61 -8.08 24.82
CA ASN A 296 16.35 -8.76 23.77
C ASN A 296 17.68 -9.26 24.35
N LEU A 297 17.95 -10.54 24.17
CA LEU A 297 19.20 -11.18 24.57
C LEU A 297 19.88 -11.75 23.32
N ARG A 298 21.16 -11.46 23.16
CA ARG A 298 22.00 -11.99 22.08
C ARG A 298 22.98 -12.97 22.69
N MET A 299 22.88 -14.24 22.33
CA MET A 299 23.83 -15.30 22.71
C MET A 299 25.01 -15.33 21.73
#